data_c6f5024102820ed9c36dd96c66c431c6
#
_entry.id   c6f5024102820ed9c36dd96c66c431c6
#
_cell.length_a   1.000
_cell.length_b   1.000
_cell.length_c   1.000
_cell.angle_alpha   90.00
_cell.angle_beta   90.00
_cell.angle_gamma   90.00
#
_symmetry.space_group_name_H-M   'P 1'
#
loop_
_entity.id
_entity.type
_entity.pdbx_description
1 polymer ?
#
loop_
_entity_poly.entity_id
_entity_poly.type
_entity_poly.pdbx_seq_one_letter_code
_entity_poly.pdbx_strand_id
1 'polypeptide(L)'
;MTETSSIPKGRILVNSLPKSGTHLLTRAVELFGYKEYAANLDQTKKARNAAGQGTPLYLNYRQAKNSLKKGEVTGENSIGIGAFSPYFVTQATVEYWLDAIPHGQYIQGHVPFTPKLAPIIGKLGYLHVFIIRDPRAVIASLIPFILDAQATGMGAHFLWDDFREMSPKQRLHFILEGGYAPKAGVKVENFADVYRSMLAWRDDPDCLPVCFEDLVGEQGGGSIGQQEKTIKEIAAHLGVEFDENIRSKLAEIYDTSSRTFRVGKIDAWKDSMDAESVEYIIEYCKPLCDEAGYSL
;
A
#
# COMPACT_ATOMS: atom_id res chain seq x y z
N MET A 1 -29.90 -21.72 11.63
CA MET A 1 -29.88 -21.30 10.22
C MET A 1 -28.44 -20.94 9.91
N THR A 2 -27.74 -21.77 9.18
CA THR A 2 -26.36 -21.51 8.76
C THR A 2 -26.41 -20.45 7.66
N GLU A 3 -26.00 -19.24 7.98
CA GLU A 3 -25.75 -18.20 6.98
C GLU A 3 -24.69 -18.72 6.00
N THR A 4 -25.12 -19.10 4.81
CA THR A 4 -24.21 -19.27 3.67
C THR A 4 -23.74 -17.89 3.27
N SER A 5 -22.67 -17.40 3.88
CA SER A 5 -22.00 -16.21 3.37
C SER A 5 -21.54 -16.52 1.95
N SER A 6 -22.21 -15.95 0.95
CA SER A 6 -21.80 -16.05 -0.43
C SER A 6 -20.37 -15.48 -0.55
N ILE A 7 -19.45 -16.25 -1.14
CA ILE A 7 -18.09 -15.77 -1.41
C ILE A 7 -18.20 -14.50 -2.27
N PRO A 8 -17.53 -13.40 -1.91
CA PRO A 8 -17.53 -12.18 -2.70
C PRO A 8 -17.09 -12.44 -4.16
N LYS A 9 -17.74 -11.81 -5.12
CA LYS A 9 -17.60 -12.18 -6.53
C LYS A 9 -16.37 -11.62 -7.24
N GLY A 10 -15.64 -10.70 -6.63
CA GLY A 10 -14.50 -10.03 -7.26
C GLY A 10 -13.15 -10.48 -6.70
N ARG A 11 -12.08 -9.97 -7.34
CA ARG A 11 -10.71 -9.93 -6.82
C ARG A 11 -10.39 -8.47 -6.51
N ILE A 12 -9.64 -8.19 -5.45
CA ILE A 12 -9.31 -6.81 -5.10
C ILE A 12 -7.80 -6.60 -5.16
N LEU A 13 -7.39 -5.50 -5.79
CA LEU A 13 -6.08 -4.91 -5.58
C LEU A 13 -6.22 -3.81 -4.51
N VAL A 14 -5.67 -4.06 -3.33
CA VAL A 14 -5.53 -3.06 -2.26
C VAL A 14 -4.17 -2.39 -2.42
N ASN A 15 -4.16 -1.19 -2.97
CA ASN A 15 -2.93 -0.49 -3.33
C ASN A 15 -2.70 0.76 -2.47
N SER A 16 -1.46 1.09 -2.22
CA SER A 16 -1.09 2.25 -1.40
C SER A 16 0.37 2.63 -1.58
N LEU A 17 0.72 3.87 -1.31
CA LEU A 17 2.10 4.18 -0.94
C LEU A 17 2.42 3.53 0.43
N PRO A 18 3.63 3.00 0.65
CA PRO A 18 4.02 2.55 1.99
C PRO A 18 3.72 3.60 3.06
N LYS A 19 3.13 3.19 4.18
CA LYS A 19 2.74 4.05 5.31
C LYS A 19 1.52 4.95 5.11
N SER A 20 0.78 4.78 4.02
CA SER A 20 -0.48 5.51 3.78
C SER A 20 -1.73 4.84 4.39
N GLY A 21 -1.60 3.74 5.14
CA GLY A 21 -2.75 3.09 5.78
C GLY A 21 -3.22 1.80 5.08
N THR A 22 -2.32 1.06 4.43
CA THR A 22 -2.64 -0.22 3.77
C THR A 22 -3.45 -1.15 4.65
N HIS A 23 -3.04 -1.35 5.92
CA HIS A 23 -3.77 -2.23 6.85
C HIS A 23 -5.15 -1.70 7.24
N LEU A 24 -5.33 -0.39 7.32
CA LEU A 24 -6.63 0.22 7.54
C LEU A 24 -7.58 -0.12 6.38
N LEU A 25 -7.08 0.01 5.14
CA LEU A 25 -7.87 -0.31 3.95
C LEU A 25 -8.13 -1.82 3.83
N THR A 26 -7.17 -2.70 4.17
CA THR A 26 -7.42 -4.14 4.17
C THR A 26 -8.49 -4.54 5.17
N ARG A 27 -8.48 -3.96 6.38
CA ARG A 27 -9.55 -4.17 7.36
C ARG A 27 -10.93 -3.73 6.85
N ALA A 28 -10.96 -2.62 6.12
CA ALA A 28 -12.21 -2.15 5.50
C ALA A 28 -12.77 -3.16 4.47
N VAL A 29 -11.94 -3.72 3.61
CA VAL A 29 -12.41 -4.72 2.62
C VAL A 29 -12.72 -6.08 3.27
N GLU A 30 -12.04 -6.44 4.36
CA GLU A 30 -12.31 -7.65 5.15
C GLU A 30 -13.69 -7.64 5.81
N LEU A 31 -14.25 -6.47 6.16
CA LEU A 31 -15.63 -6.36 6.64
C LEU A 31 -16.66 -6.97 5.68
N PHE A 32 -16.36 -6.94 4.39
CA PHE A 32 -17.21 -7.47 3.33
C PHE A 32 -16.90 -8.94 2.97
N GLY A 33 -16.09 -9.62 3.81
CA GLY A 33 -15.80 -11.05 3.66
C GLY A 33 -14.65 -11.39 2.70
N TYR A 34 -13.96 -10.39 2.14
CA TYR A 34 -12.74 -10.63 1.37
C TYR A 34 -11.60 -11.11 2.29
N LYS A 35 -10.72 -11.96 1.76
CA LYS A 35 -9.60 -12.53 2.51
C LYS A 35 -8.28 -12.22 1.82
N GLU A 36 -7.24 -12.04 2.62
CA GLU A 36 -5.91 -11.85 2.07
C GLU A 36 -5.43 -13.11 1.33
N TYR A 37 -4.84 -12.92 0.16
CA TYR A 37 -4.26 -14.02 -0.63
C TYR A 37 -3.24 -14.85 0.15
N ALA A 38 -2.53 -14.23 1.09
CA ALA A 38 -1.57 -14.90 1.96
C ALA A 38 -2.19 -15.82 3.03
N ALA A 39 -3.50 -15.73 3.30
CA ALA A 39 -4.16 -16.47 4.40
C ALA A 39 -4.06 -18.00 4.24
N ASN A 40 -3.78 -18.52 3.03
CA ASN A 40 -3.59 -19.93 2.73
C ASN A 40 -2.15 -20.24 2.26
N LEU A 41 -1.16 -19.94 3.10
CA LEU A 41 0.27 -20.15 2.82
C LEU A 41 0.62 -21.54 2.28
N ASP A 42 -0.08 -22.60 2.69
CA ASP A 42 0.19 -23.97 2.22
C ASP A 42 -0.24 -24.19 0.77
N GLN A 43 -1.33 -23.56 0.34
CA GLN A 43 -1.77 -23.60 -1.07
C GLN A 43 -0.85 -22.76 -1.96
N THR A 44 -0.41 -21.58 -1.49
CA THR A 44 0.53 -20.72 -2.22
C THR A 44 1.93 -21.35 -2.35
N LYS A 45 2.40 -22.09 -1.35
CA LYS A 45 3.66 -22.84 -1.44
C LYS A 45 3.58 -23.95 -2.49
N LYS A 46 2.45 -24.67 -2.59
CA LYS A 46 2.22 -25.69 -3.62
C LYS A 46 2.14 -25.09 -5.02
N ALA A 47 1.44 -23.98 -5.19
CA ALA A 47 1.38 -23.25 -6.47
C ALA A 47 2.76 -22.70 -6.91
N ARG A 48 3.58 -22.21 -5.96
CA ARG A 48 4.97 -21.82 -6.22
C ARG A 48 5.82 -22.94 -6.81
N ASN A 49 5.66 -24.16 -6.32
CA ASN A 49 6.47 -25.31 -6.76
C ASN A 49 6.05 -25.85 -8.12
N ALA A 50 4.77 -25.78 -8.49
CA ALA A 50 4.24 -26.31 -9.74
C ALA A 50 4.60 -25.45 -10.97
N ALA A 51 4.62 -24.11 -10.85
CA ALA A 51 4.84 -23.20 -11.97
C ALA A 51 6.29 -22.72 -12.13
N GLY A 52 7.17 -22.99 -11.16
CA GLY A 52 8.57 -22.53 -11.19
C GLY A 52 8.77 -21.01 -11.06
N GLN A 53 7.69 -20.23 -11.07
CA GLN A 53 7.63 -18.78 -10.87
C GLN A 53 6.58 -18.55 -9.79
N GLY A 54 7.00 -18.34 -8.54
CA GLY A 54 6.06 -18.12 -7.46
C GLY A 54 5.31 -16.79 -7.62
N THR A 55 3.99 -16.80 -7.40
CA THR A 55 3.21 -15.56 -7.26
C THR A 55 3.60 -14.87 -5.95
N PRO A 56 3.92 -13.56 -5.96
CA PRO A 56 4.21 -12.83 -4.74
C PRO A 56 2.97 -12.74 -3.84
N LEU A 57 3.17 -12.78 -2.53
CA LEU A 57 2.10 -12.58 -1.55
C LEU A 57 1.73 -11.11 -1.41
N TYR A 58 2.60 -10.23 -1.86
CA TYR A 58 2.49 -8.78 -1.80
C TYR A 58 3.21 -8.16 -3.01
N LEU A 59 2.58 -7.23 -3.72
CA LEU A 59 3.18 -6.57 -4.87
C LEU A 59 4.12 -5.44 -4.40
N ASN A 60 5.32 -5.80 -3.95
CA ASN A 60 6.38 -4.88 -3.56
C ASN A 60 7.74 -5.36 -4.09
N TYR A 61 8.75 -4.51 -4.01
CA TYR A 61 10.11 -4.79 -4.48
C TYR A 61 10.64 -6.16 -4.03
N ARG A 62 10.63 -6.43 -2.71
CA ARG A 62 11.22 -7.65 -2.13
C ARG A 62 10.53 -8.91 -2.61
N GLN A 63 9.19 -8.89 -2.62
CA GLN A 63 8.39 -10.05 -3.03
C GLN A 63 8.50 -10.29 -4.53
N ALA A 64 8.49 -9.25 -5.36
CA ALA A 64 8.68 -9.35 -6.80
C ALA A 64 10.05 -9.95 -7.12
N LYS A 65 11.12 -9.41 -6.52
CA LYS A 65 12.49 -9.94 -6.68
C LYS A 65 12.60 -11.42 -6.29
N ASN A 66 12.01 -11.81 -5.15
CA ASN A 66 12.07 -13.17 -4.64
C ASN A 66 11.19 -14.17 -5.41
N SER A 67 10.20 -13.70 -6.16
CA SER A 67 9.27 -14.55 -6.92
C SER A 67 9.81 -14.95 -8.29
N LEU A 68 10.91 -14.34 -8.76
CA LEU A 68 11.49 -14.64 -10.06
C LEU A 68 12.80 -15.42 -9.90
N LYS A 69 12.95 -16.46 -10.72
CA LYS A 69 14.23 -17.21 -10.87
C LYS A 69 15.23 -16.46 -11.76
N LYS A 70 14.74 -15.66 -12.71
CA LYS A 70 15.54 -14.81 -13.61
C LYS A 70 15.53 -13.40 -13.06
N GLY A 71 16.61 -12.68 -13.25
CA GLY A 71 16.76 -11.31 -12.81
C GLY A 71 15.75 -10.34 -13.41
N GLU A 72 15.88 -9.09 -13.03
CA GLU A 72 15.08 -7.97 -13.48
C GLU A 72 15.04 -7.85 -15.01
N VAL A 73 13.90 -7.46 -15.55
CA VAL A 73 13.71 -7.24 -17.00
C VAL A 73 13.71 -5.75 -17.28
N THR A 74 14.53 -5.31 -18.22
CA THR A 74 14.56 -3.91 -18.69
C THR A 74 13.92 -3.80 -20.07
N GLY A 75 13.32 -2.64 -20.37
CA GLY A 75 12.77 -2.33 -21.68
C GLY A 75 11.34 -1.80 -21.65
N GLU A 76 10.84 -1.43 -22.82
CA GLU A 76 9.55 -0.74 -22.96
C GLU A 76 8.34 -1.54 -22.45
N ASN A 77 8.43 -2.87 -22.41
CA ASN A 77 7.34 -3.75 -21.95
C ASN A 77 7.46 -4.19 -20.49
N SER A 78 8.29 -3.53 -19.70
CA SER A 78 8.39 -3.80 -18.27
C SER A 78 7.43 -2.98 -17.43
N ILE A 79 7.03 -3.54 -16.28
CA ILE A 79 6.23 -2.89 -15.23
C ILE A 79 7.05 -2.93 -13.95
N GLY A 80 7.19 -1.77 -13.30
CA GLY A 80 7.86 -1.66 -12.00
C GLY A 80 6.93 -2.06 -10.85
N ILE A 81 7.37 -2.99 -10.01
CA ILE A 81 6.66 -3.44 -8.82
C ILE A 81 7.39 -2.94 -7.58
N GLY A 82 6.72 -2.10 -6.79
CA GLY A 82 7.29 -1.40 -5.64
C GLY A 82 7.41 0.10 -5.88
N ALA A 83 7.06 0.92 -4.88
CA ALA A 83 6.94 2.36 -5.05
C ALA A 83 8.31 3.07 -5.09
N PHE A 84 9.13 2.89 -4.04
CA PHE A 84 10.40 3.63 -3.91
C PHE A 84 11.58 3.02 -4.64
N SER A 85 11.53 1.73 -4.92
CA SER A 85 12.60 0.99 -5.61
C SER A 85 11.91 -0.09 -6.43
N PRO A 86 11.43 0.25 -7.62
CA PRO A 86 10.66 -0.69 -8.43
C PRO A 86 11.54 -1.84 -8.94
N TYR A 87 11.05 -3.06 -8.82
CA TYR A 87 11.63 -4.24 -9.48
C TYR A 87 10.88 -4.49 -10.78
N PHE A 88 11.56 -4.41 -11.91
CA PHE A 88 10.92 -4.45 -13.22
C PHE A 88 10.70 -5.88 -13.71
N VAL A 89 9.48 -6.16 -14.13
CA VAL A 89 9.01 -7.46 -14.62
C VAL A 89 8.23 -7.29 -15.92
N THR A 90 8.04 -8.36 -16.69
CA THR A 90 7.22 -8.31 -17.92
C THR A 90 5.74 -8.14 -17.60
N GLN A 91 4.98 -7.57 -18.53
CA GLN A 91 3.51 -7.52 -18.45
C GLN A 91 2.89 -8.91 -18.27
N ALA A 92 3.40 -9.91 -19.01
CA ALA A 92 2.95 -11.31 -18.90
C ALA A 92 3.20 -11.89 -17.50
N THR A 93 4.28 -11.50 -16.83
CA THR A 93 4.55 -11.91 -15.44
C THR A 93 3.53 -11.32 -14.49
N VAL A 94 3.20 -10.03 -14.62
CA VAL A 94 2.20 -9.36 -13.78
C VAL A 94 0.82 -9.96 -14.02
N GLU A 95 0.44 -10.16 -15.27
CA GLU A 95 -0.82 -10.81 -15.65
C GLU A 95 -0.94 -12.21 -15.02
N TYR A 96 0.12 -13.02 -15.13
CA TYR A 96 0.17 -14.34 -14.50
C TYR A 96 0.01 -14.29 -12.96
N TRP A 97 0.68 -13.35 -12.30
CA TRP A 97 0.57 -13.20 -10.85
C TRP A 97 -0.84 -12.80 -10.41
N LEU A 98 -1.42 -11.83 -11.10
CA LEU A 98 -2.76 -11.34 -10.78
C LEU A 98 -3.83 -12.40 -11.11
N ASP A 99 -3.67 -13.14 -12.21
CA ASP A 99 -4.64 -14.20 -12.55
C ASP A 99 -4.64 -15.37 -11.56
N ALA A 100 -3.54 -15.59 -10.84
CA ALA A 100 -3.43 -16.62 -9.82
C ALA A 100 -4.22 -16.32 -8.53
N ILE A 101 -4.70 -15.08 -8.33
CA ILE A 101 -5.46 -14.71 -7.13
C ILE A 101 -6.90 -15.20 -7.25
N PRO A 102 -7.42 -15.99 -6.31
CA PRO A 102 -8.81 -16.47 -6.35
C PRO A 102 -9.83 -15.34 -6.16
N HIS A 103 -11.03 -15.52 -6.70
CA HIS A 103 -12.17 -14.65 -6.37
C HIS A 103 -12.47 -14.68 -4.87
N GLY A 104 -12.95 -13.57 -4.33
CA GLY A 104 -13.16 -13.38 -2.89
C GLY A 104 -11.89 -13.08 -2.11
N GLN A 105 -10.76 -12.92 -2.80
CA GLN A 105 -9.49 -12.56 -2.16
C GLN A 105 -8.95 -11.22 -2.67
N TYR A 106 -8.10 -10.61 -1.84
CA TYR A 106 -7.37 -9.41 -2.20
C TYR A 106 -5.86 -9.66 -2.15
N ILE A 107 -5.13 -8.93 -3.00
CA ILE A 107 -3.68 -8.81 -2.92
C ILE A 107 -3.32 -7.37 -2.58
N GLN A 108 -2.35 -7.20 -1.68
CA GLN A 108 -1.82 -5.88 -1.35
C GLN A 108 -0.72 -5.49 -2.33
N GLY A 109 -0.61 -4.17 -2.60
CA GLY A 109 0.43 -3.64 -3.46
C GLY A 109 0.95 -2.26 -3.05
N HIS A 110 2.19 -1.99 -3.47
CA HIS A 110 2.79 -0.67 -3.52
C HIS A 110 3.21 -0.41 -4.96
N VAL A 111 2.23 -0.34 -5.85
CA VAL A 111 2.48 -0.32 -7.29
C VAL A 111 2.06 1.04 -7.87
N PRO A 112 3.02 1.80 -8.42
CA PRO A 112 2.74 3.07 -9.08
C PRO A 112 1.80 2.90 -10.28
N PHE A 113 1.05 3.95 -10.61
CA PHE A 113 0.27 3.97 -11.84
C PHE A 113 1.18 3.85 -13.06
N THR A 114 0.78 2.99 -13.98
CA THR A 114 1.36 2.95 -15.32
C THR A 114 0.26 2.65 -16.36
N PRO A 115 0.33 3.27 -17.56
CA PRO A 115 -0.61 2.96 -18.65
C PRO A 115 -0.61 1.49 -19.08
N LYS A 116 0.38 0.70 -18.62
CA LYS A 116 0.52 -0.72 -18.93
C LYS A 116 -0.16 -1.63 -17.90
N LEU A 117 -0.22 -1.19 -16.64
CA LEU A 117 -0.79 -1.98 -15.55
C LEU A 117 -2.32 -1.84 -15.48
N ALA A 118 -2.86 -0.64 -15.64
CA ALA A 118 -4.29 -0.39 -15.56
C ALA A 118 -5.11 -1.31 -16.49
N PRO A 119 -4.75 -1.49 -17.79
CA PRO A 119 -5.46 -2.42 -18.66
C PRO A 119 -5.41 -3.89 -18.21
N ILE A 120 -4.33 -4.33 -17.56
CA ILE A 120 -4.22 -5.70 -17.04
C ILE A 120 -5.18 -5.90 -15.86
N ILE A 121 -5.25 -4.92 -14.95
CA ILE A 121 -6.18 -4.91 -13.81
C ILE A 121 -7.63 -5.00 -14.32
N GLY A 122 -8.02 -4.13 -15.25
CA GLY A 122 -9.35 -4.12 -15.84
C GLY A 122 -9.68 -5.42 -16.61
N LYS A 123 -8.77 -5.92 -17.46
CA LYS A 123 -8.92 -7.18 -18.21
C LYS A 123 -9.19 -8.37 -17.30
N LEU A 124 -8.54 -8.42 -16.15
CA LEU A 124 -8.68 -9.51 -15.18
C LEU A 124 -9.87 -9.32 -14.22
N GLY A 125 -10.64 -8.24 -14.36
CA GLY A 125 -11.82 -7.97 -13.56
C GLY A 125 -11.50 -7.67 -12.08
N TYR A 126 -10.37 -7.02 -11.82
CA TYR A 126 -10.03 -6.56 -10.49
C TYR A 126 -10.84 -5.32 -10.11
N LEU A 127 -11.29 -5.29 -8.87
CA LEU A 127 -11.73 -4.07 -8.20
C LEU A 127 -10.49 -3.43 -7.56
N HIS A 128 -10.16 -2.22 -7.96
CA HIS A 128 -8.97 -1.54 -7.45
C HIS A 128 -9.38 -0.50 -6.40
N VAL A 129 -8.84 -0.63 -5.18
CA VAL A 129 -9.01 0.36 -4.11
C VAL A 129 -7.63 0.89 -3.73
N PHE A 130 -7.49 2.21 -3.73
CA PHE A 130 -6.22 2.89 -3.48
C PHE A 130 -6.35 3.84 -2.30
N ILE A 131 -5.46 3.74 -1.30
CA ILE A 131 -5.45 4.65 -0.15
C ILE A 131 -4.33 5.68 -0.25
N ILE A 132 -4.73 6.95 -0.12
CA ILE A 132 -3.84 8.12 -0.01
C ILE A 132 -3.80 8.62 1.43
N ARG A 133 -2.71 9.30 1.78
CA ARG A 133 -2.52 9.95 3.08
C ARG A 133 -1.73 11.24 2.90
N ASP A 134 -1.88 12.16 3.84
CA ASP A 134 -1.05 13.37 3.95
C ASP A 134 0.44 13.02 3.72
N PRO A 135 1.11 13.61 2.71
CA PRO A 135 2.49 13.28 2.38
C PRO A 135 3.45 13.53 3.55
N ARG A 136 3.19 14.53 4.40
CA ARG A 136 3.96 14.83 5.62
C ARG A 136 3.90 13.67 6.61
N ALA A 137 2.71 13.12 6.82
CA ALA A 137 2.49 11.97 7.69
C ALA A 137 3.12 10.67 7.14
N VAL A 138 3.16 10.49 5.82
CA VAL A 138 3.84 9.37 5.18
C VAL A 138 5.34 9.44 5.43
N ILE A 139 5.99 10.59 5.16
CA ILE A 139 7.44 10.80 5.38
C ILE A 139 7.80 10.52 6.84
N ALA A 140 7.06 11.14 7.77
CA ALA A 140 7.27 10.96 9.21
C ALA A 140 7.16 9.50 9.67
N SER A 141 6.31 8.72 9.02
CA SER A 141 6.10 7.30 9.34
C SER A 141 7.10 6.36 8.67
N LEU A 142 7.76 6.76 7.57
CA LEU A 142 8.70 5.93 6.82
C LEU A 142 10.01 5.70 7.59
N ILE A 143 10.62 6.74 8.15
CA ILE A 143 11.92 6.65 8.80
C ILE A 143 11.92 5.66 9.98
N PRO A 144 11.01 5.78 10.97
CA PRO A 144 10.96 4.82 12.08
C PRO A 144 10.55 3.43 11.61
N PHE A 145 9.76 3.31 10.52
CA PHE A 145 9.45 2.01 9.93
C PHE A 145 10.68 1.32 9.34
N ILE A 146 11.52 2.05 8.60
CA ILE A 146 12.76 1.50 8.02
C ILE A 146 13.75 1.09 9.13
N LEU A 147 13.82 1.86 10.23
CA LEU A 147 14.70 1.60 11.37
C LEU A 147 14.23 0.49 12.32
N ASP A 148 13.02 -0.02 12.15
CA ASP A 148 12.54 -1.15 12.94
C ASP A 148 13.02 -2.48 12.35
N ALA A 149 13.88 -3.18 13.09
CA ALA A 149 14.44 -4.46 12.66
C ALA A 149 13.39 -5.56 12.44
N GLN A 150 12.16 -5.38 12.91
CA GLN A 150 11.06 -6.37 12.80
C GLN A 150 9.85 -5.84 12.02
N ALA A 151 9.93 -4.65 11.44
CA ALA A 151 8.80 -3.95 10.84
C ALA A 151 8.07 -4.75 9.74
N THR A 152 8.78 -5.58 8.97
CA THR A 152 8.18 -6.30 7.83
C THR A 152 7.57 -7.65 8.19
N GLY A 153 7.63 -8.07 9.46
CA GLY A 153 7.21 -9.41 9.87
C GLY A 153 8.08 -10.56 9.32
N MET A 154 8.96 -10.27 8.36
CA MET A 154 9.94 -11.19 7.76
C MET A 154 11.38 -10.69 7.98
N GLY A 155 11.60 -9.88 9.00
CA GLY A 155 12.87 -9.26 9.34
C GLY A 155 12.91 -7.75 9.01
N ALA A 156 14.10 -7.18 8.99
CA ALA A 156 14.33 -5.76 8.76
C ALA A 156 13.92 -5.31 7.34
N HIS A 157 13.60 -4.04 7.20
CA HIS A 157 13.41 -3.41 5.89
C HIS A 157 14.71 -3.50 5.07
N PHE A 158 14.62 -3.58 3.75
CA PHE A 158 15.82 -3.73 2.89
C PHE A 158 16.79 -2.55 2.97
N LEU A 159 16.33 -1.36 3.36
CA LEU A 159 17.16 -0.17 3.60
C LEU A 159 17.68 -0.05 5.04
N TRP A 160 17.38 -1.01 5.91
CA TRP A 160 17.70 -0.91 7.33
C TRP A 160 19.21 -0.71 7.60
N ASP A 161 20.07 -1.46 6.91
CA ASP A 161 21.51 -1.37 7.07
C ASP A 161 22.08 -0.02 6.60
N ASP A 162 21.57 0.52 5.50
CA ASP A 162 21.94 1.85 5.03
C ASP A 162 21.50 2.94 6.01
N PHE A 163 20.23 2.86 6.47
CA PHE A 163 19.64 3.86 7.35
C PHE A 163 20.29 3.92 8.75
N ARG A 164 20.75 2.79 9.29
CA ARG A 164 21.45 2.76 10.59
C ARG A 164 22.70 3.62 10.61
N GLU A 165 23.39 3.72 9.50
CA GLU A 165 24.65 4.47 9.37
C GLU A 165 24.44 5.96 9.10
N MET A 166 23.24 6.35 8.70
CA MET A 166 22.88 7.74 8.44
C MET A 166 22.47 8.46 9.71
N SER A 167 22.83 9.74 9.83
CA SER A 167 22.26 10.65 10.82
C SER A 167 20.77 10.91 10.55
N PRO A 168 19.97 11.40 11.52
CA PRO A 168 18.57 11.74 11.31
C PRO A 168 18.33 12.65 10.09
N LYS A 169 19.14 13.67 9.92
CA LYS A 169 19.08 14.62 8.80
C LYS A 169 19.39 13.93 7.46
N GLN A 170 20.39 13.06 7.42
CA GLN A 170 20.71 12.29 6.21
C GLN A 170 19.59 11.33 5.82
N ARG A 171 18.92 10.69 6.79
CA ARG A 171 17.75 9.81 6.51
C ARG A 171 16.61 10.58 5.88
N LEU A 172 16.30 11.76 6.43
CA LEU A 172 15.25 12.62 5.88
C LEU A 172 15.59 13.05 4.44
N HIS A 173 16.79 13.58 4.21
CA HIS A 173 17.24 13.93 2.85
C HIS A 173 17.17 12.75 1.89
N PHE A 174 17.62 11.56 2.32
CA PHE A 174 17.59 10.38 1.47
C PHE A 174 16.17 9.94 1.09
N ILE A 175 15.19 10.09 2.00
CA ILE A 175 13.77 9.83 1.65
C ILE A 175 13.27 10.86 0.63
N LEU A 176 13.58 12.14 0.84
CA LEU A 176 13.05 13.22 0.00
C LEU A 176 13.69 13.23 -1.39
N GLU A 177 15.01 13.12 -1.48
CA GLU A 177 15.77 13.27 -2.72
C GLU A 177 16.02 11.96 -3.45
N GLY A 178 15.83 10.82 -2.76
CA GLY A 178 16.24 9.53 -3.28
C GLY A 178 17.77 9.34 -3.26
N GLY A 179 18.24 8.31 -3.95
CA GLY A 179 19.67 8.05 -4.07
C GLY A 179 20.00 6.57 -4.17
N TYR A 180 21.29 6.26 -4.15
CA TYR A 180 21.75 4.88 -4.17
C TYR A 180 22.02 4.39 -2.74
N ALA A 181 21.41 3.26 -2.36
CA ALA A 181 21.60 2.59 -1.09
C ALA A 181 22.63 1.44 -1.27
N PRO A 182 23.90 1.64 -0.89
CA PRO A 182 24.99 0.73 -1.28
C PRO A 182 24.88 -0.65 -0.61
N LYS A 183 24.37 -0.74 0.61
CA LYS A 183 24.19 -2.03 1.29
C LYS A 183 23.02 -2.83 0.75
N ALA A 184 21.93 -2.15 0.43
CA ALA A 184 20.77 -2.75 -0.25
C ALA A 184 21.06 -3.04 -1.73
N GLY A 185 22.03 -2.35 -2.35
CA GLY A 185 22.38 -2.48 -3.76
C GLY A 185 21.27 -1.98 -4.70
N VAL A 186 20.52 -0.94 -4.29
CA VAL A 186 19.38 -0.43 -5.05
C VAL A 186 19.39 1.10 -5.16
N LYS A 187 18.81 1.60 -6.25
CA LYS A 187 18.42 3.01 -6.37
C LYS A 187 17.06 3.19 -5.71
N VAL A 188 16.91 4.24 -4.93
CA VAL A 188 15.65 4.69 -4.33
C VAL A 188 15.24 5.97 -5.04
N GLU A 189 14.03 6.03 -5.52
CA GLU A 189 13.46 7.21 -6.19
C GLU A 189 13.09 8.28 -5.15
N ASN A 190 13.07 9.57 -5.55
CA ASN A 190 12.69 10.66 -4.66
C ASN A 190 11.22 10.59 -4.28
N PHE A 191 10.91 11.10 -3.10
CA PHE A 191 9.56 11.00 -2.53
C PHE A 191 8.49 11.69 -3.39
N ALA A 192 8.78 12.85 -3.96
CA ALA A 192 7.79 13.62 -4.71
C ALA A 192 7.34 12.86 -5.97
N ASP A 193 8.28 12.30 -6.74
CA ASP A 193 7.96 11.54 -7.94
C ASP A 193 7.21 10.25 -7.59
N VAL A 194 7.63 9.57 -6.53
CA VAL A 194 6.94 8.37 -6.04
C VAL A 194 5.52 8.71 -5.60
N TYR A 195 5.32 9.77 -4.83
CA TYR A 195 4.00 10.19 -4.37
C TYR A 195 3.07 10.51 -5.54
N ARG A 196 3.55 11.30 -6.52
CA ARG A 196 2.79 11.63 -7.74
C ARG A 196 2.44 10.40 -8.57
N SER A 197 3.38 9.49 -8.73
CA SER A 197 3.14 8.25 -9.48
C SER A 197 2.08 7.35 -8.84
N MET A 198 1.99 7.37 -7.52
CA MET A 198 0.92 6.70 -6.79
C MET A 198 -0.40 7.48 -6.87
N LEU A 199 -0.34 8.81 -6.72
CA LEU A 199 -1.51 9.69 -6.78
C LEU A 199 -2.24 9.62 -8.12
N ALA A 200 -1.52 9.34 -9.21
CA ALA A 200 -2.08 9.19 -10.56
C ALA A 200 -3.13 8.07 -10.68
N TRP A 201 -3.22 7.15 -9.73
CA TRP A 201 -4.33 6.18 -9.66
C TRP A 201 -5.70 6.83 -9.44
N ARG A 202 -5.77 8.07 -8.94
CA ARG A 202 -7.04 8.80 -8.81
C ARG A 202 -7.74 9.07 -10.14
N ASP A 203 -6.96 9.15 -11.22
CA ASP A 203 -7.45 9.45 -12.54
C ASP A 203 -7.89 8.20 -13.33
N ASP A 204 -7.66 7.00 -12.77
CA ASP A 204 -8.14 5.74 -13.34
C ASP A 204 -9.60 5.53 -12.94
N PRO A 205 -10.54 5.44 -13.92
CA PRO A 205 -11.96 5.31 -13.63
C PRO A 205 -12.34 4.00 -12.90
N ASP A 206 -11.50 2.97 -12.99
CA ASP A 206 -11.72 1.68 -12.35
C ASP A 206 -11.09 1.61 -10.94
N CYS A 207 -10.43 2.67 -10.49
CA CYS A 207 -9.82 2.79 -9.16
C CYS A 207 -10.68 3.63 -8.23
N LEU A 208 -10.99 3.14 -7.03
CA LEU A 208 -11.58 3.92 -5.96
C LEU A 208 -10.47 4.52 -5.07
N PRO A 209 -10.21 5.83 -5.12
CA PRO A 209 -9.32 6.48 -4.18
C PRO A 209 -10.02 6.68 -2.82
N VAL A 210 -9.31 6.39 -1.73
CA VAL A 210 -9.76 6.55 -0.35
C VAL A 210 -8.73 7.38 0.41
N CYS A 211 -9.15 8.38 1.19
CA CYS A 211 -8.26 9.12 2.08
C CYS A 211 -8.13 8.40 3.43
N PHE A 212 -6.90 8.31 3.93
CA PHE A 212 -6.63 7.75 5.26
C PHE A 212 -7.42 8.48 6.34
N GLU A 213 -7.45 9.81 6.26
CA GLU A 213 -8.08 10.71 7.21
C GLU A 213 -9.60 10.52 7.27
N ASP A 214 -10.21 10.11 6.14
CA ASP A 214 -11.63 9.81 6.05
C ASP A 214 -11.97 8.41 6.58
N LEU A 215 -11.03 7.47 6.47
CA LEU A 215 -11.25 6.06 6.84
C LEU A 215 -10.89 5.75 8.30
N VAL A 216 -9.99 6.53 8.91
CA VAL A 216 -9.37 6.18 10.19
C VAL A 216 -10.31 6.21 11.38
N GLY A 217 -11.44 6.96 11.31
CA GLY A 217 -12.42 7.08 12.37
C GLY A 217 -11.92 7.85 13.61
N GLU A 218 -12.74 7.87 14.66
CA GLU A 218 -12.51 8.69 15.87
C GLU A 218 -11.21 8.29 16.60
N GLN A 219 -10.90 6.99 16.65
CA GLN A 219 -9.68 6.50 17.34
C GLN A 219 -8.39 7.07 16.73
N GLY A 220 -8.40 7.37 15.45
CA GLY A 220 -7.30 8.00 14.74
C GLY A 220 -7.41 9.52 14.59
N GLY A 221 -8.43 10.13 15.19
CA GLY A 221 -8.67 11.58 15.12
C GLY A 221 -9.54 12.02 13.94
N GLY A 222 -10.16 11.08 13.23
CA GLY A 222 -11.17 11.34 12.21
C GLY A 222 -12.59 11.41 12.79
N SER A 223 -13.62 11.22 11.95
CA SER A 223 -15.02 11.23 12.38
C SER A 223 -15.72 9.93 11.99
N ILE A 224 -16.64 9.47 12.84
CA ILE A 224 -17.44 8.27 12.56
C ILE A 224 -18.33 8.46 11.33
N GLY A 225 -18.87 9.66 11.12
CA GLY A 225 -19.71 9.94 9.96
C GLY A 225 -18.94 9.90 8.65
N GLN A 226 -17.72 10.42 8.61
CA GLN A 226 -16.87 10.34 7.43
C GLN A 226 -16.40 8.91 7.17
N GLN A 227 -16.03 8.18 8.23
CA GLN A 227 -15.67 6.76 8.13
C GLN A 227 -16.82 5.94 7.55
N GLU A 228 -18.04 6.10 8.06
CA GLU A 228 -19.22 5.41 7.54
C GLU A 228 -19.48 5.74 6.07
N LYS A 229 -19.37 7.02 5.69
CA LYS A 229 -19.51 7.45 4.29
C LYS A 229 -18.49 6.75 3.40
N THR A 230 -17.23 6.75 3.78
CA THR A 230 -16.14 6.12 3.02
C THR A 230 -16.34 4.60 2.89
N ILE A 231 -16.79 3.93 3.95
CA ILE A 231 -17.10 2.49 3.87
C ILE A 231 -18.30 2.20 2.96
N LYS A 232 -19.30 3.07 2.90
CA LYS A 232 -20.40 2.96 1.92
C LYS A 232 -19.91 3.12 0.47
N GLU A 233 -18.98 4.03 0.24
CA GLU A 233 -18.36 4.21 -1.07
C GLU A 233 -17.55 2.97 -1.48
N ILE A 234 -16.79 2.38 -0.54
CA ILE A 234 -16.10 1.10 -0.75
C ILE A 234 -17.13 -0.02 -1.05
N ALA A 235 -18.21 -0.15 -0.29
CA ALA A 235 -19.25 -1.14 -0.52
C ALA A 235 -19.87 -1.02 -1.92
N ALA A 236 -20.21 0.21 -2.33
CA ALA A 236 -20.76 0.48 -3.66
C ALA A 236 -19.78 0.10 -4.78
N HIS A 237 -18.49 0.43 -4.64
CA HIS A 237 -17.44 0.05 -5.59
C HIS A 237 -17.24 -1.47 -5.66
N LEU A 238 -17.31 -2.16 -4.54
CA LEU A 238 -17.22 -3.62 -4.47
C LEU A 238 -18.50 -4.34 -4.93
N GLY A 239 -19.60 -3.62 -5.15
CA GLY A 239 -20.90 -4.20 -5.50
C GLY A 239 -21.50 -5.04 -4.37
N VAL A 240 -21.26 -4.65 -3.11
CA VAL A 240 -21.74 -5.34 -1.90
C VAL A 240 -22.61 -4.42 -1.05
N GLU A 241 -23.46 -5.01 -0.21
CA GLU A 241 -24.37 -4.25 0.65
C GLU A 241 -23.64 -3.72 1.88
N PHE A 242 -23.94 -2.48 2.28
CA PHE A 242 -23.60 -1.90 3.57
C PHE A 242 -24.80 -2.02 4.49
N ASP A 243 -24.77 -2.94 5.44
CA ASP A 243 -25.83 -3.23 6.38
C ASP A 243 -25.50 -2.80 7.83
N GLU A 244 -26.41 -3.06 8.75
CA GLU A 244 -26.23 -2.72 10.16
C GLU A 244 -25.14 -3.57 10.85
N ASN A 245 -24.88 -4.79 10.37
CA ASN A 245 -23.80 -5.63 10.87
C ASN A 245 -22.42 -5.02 10.48
N ILE A 246 -22.26 -4.51 9.26
CA ILE A 246 -21.05 -3.77 8.83
C ILE A 246 -20.91 -2.49 9.66
N ARG A 247 -22.00 -1.71 9.82
CA ARG A 247 -21.98 -0.48 10.61
C ARG A 247 -21.50 -0.72 12.05
N SER A 248 -21.95 -1.78 12.71
CA SER A 248 -21.57 -2.11 14.08
C SER A 248 -20.08 -2.43 14.25
N LYS A 249 -19.37 -2.76 13.15
CA LYS A 249 -17.94 -3.16 13.13
C LYS A 249 -16.99 -2.07 12.66
N LEU A 250 -17.46 -0.86 12.39
CA LEU A 250 -16.59 0.22 11.88
C LEU A 250 -15.39 0.51 12.79
N ALA A 251 -15.56 0.42 14.11
CA ALA A 251 -14.47 0.60 15.06
C ALA A 251 -13.37 -0.49 14.96
N GLU A 252 -13.67 -1.68 14.43
CA GLU A 252 -12.71 -2.77 14.28
C GLU A 252 -11.69 -2.53 13.17
N ILE A 253 -11.95 -1.56 12.27
CA ILE A 253 -11.03 -1.17 11.20
C ILE A 253 -9.73 -0.60 11.78
N TYR A 254 -9.81 0.13 12.91
CA TYR A 254 -8.65 0.69 13.60
C TYR A 254 -7.98 -0.35 14.49
N ASP A 255 -7.14 -1.20 13.87
CA ASP A 255 -6.47 -2.30 14.56
C ASP A 255 -5.05 -1.90 14.99
N THR A 256 -4.87 -1.66 16.29
CA THR A 256 -3.56 -1.33 16.89
C THR A 256 -2.65 -2.55 17.05
N SER A 257 -3.14 -3.76 16.87
CA SER A 257 -2.36 -5.00 16.97
C SER A 257 -1.50 -5.29 15.73
N SER A 258 -1.75 -4.57 14.63
CA SER A 258 -0.96 -4.70 13.40
C SER A 258 0.51 -4.38 13.66
N ARG A 259 1.43 -5.26 13.22
CA ARG A 259 2.89 -5.09 13.39
C ARG A 259 3.43 -3.80 12.79
N THR A 260 2.81 -3.29 11.75
CA THR A 260 3.22 -2.03 11.09
C THR A 260 2.52 -0.82 11.66
N PHE A 261 1.59 -1.02 12.60
CA PHE A 261 0.94 0.07 13.33
C PHE A 261 1.98 0.81 14.18
N ARG A 262 1.95 2.14 14.14
CA ARG A 262 2.81 3.01 14.94
C ARG A 262 1.96 3.93 15.80
N VAL A 263 1.49 5.00 15.22
CA VAL A 263 0.65 5.99 15.89
C VAL A 263 -0.76 5.99 15.31
N GLY A 264 -0.90 5.82 13.99
CA GLY A 264 -2.17 5.69 13.28
C GLY A 264 -3.11 6.90 13.40
N LYS A 265 -2.59 8.08 13.76
CA LYS A 265 -3.37 9.29 14.00
C LYS A 265 -3.13 10.34 12.93
N ILE A 266 -4.17 11.12 12.66
CA ILE A 266 -4.09 12.36 11.89
C ILE A 266 -3.18 13.33 12.65
N ASP A 267 -2.39 14.11 11.95
CA ASP A 267 -1.49 15.15 12.48
C ASP A 267 -0.36 14.72 13.44
N ALA A 268 -0.26 13.44 13.79
CA ALA A 268 0.80 12.94 14.67
C ALA A 268 2.22 13.19 14.14
N TRP A 269 2.36 13.51 12.85
CA TRP A 269 3.64 13.85 12.24
C TRP A 269 4.22 15.17 12.78
N LYS A 270 3.39 16.10 13.26
CA LYS A 270 3.78 17.41 13.81
C LYS A 270 4.70 17.28 15.02
N ASP A 271 4.53 16.21 15.80
CA ASP A 271 5.28 15.93 17.02
C ASP A 271 6.31 14.79 16.86
N SER A 272 6.50 14.27 15.64
CA SER A 272 7.29 13.06 15.42
C SER A 272 8.78 13.29 15.17
N MET A 273 9.18 14.54 14.94
CA MET A 273 10.55 14.96 14.62
C MET A 273 10.86 16.30 15.29
N ASP A 274 12.13 16.74 15.20
CA ASP A 274 12.51 18.08 15.63
C ASP A 274 11.86 19.17 14.73
N ALA A 275 11.77 20.40 15.27
CA ALA A 275 11.08 21.50 14.62
C ALA A 275 11.68 21.87 13.24
N GLU A 276 13.01 21.81 13.08
CA GLU A 276 13.68 22.09 11.80
C GLU A 276 13.26 21.06 10.73
N SER A 277 13.22 19.79 11.11
CA SER A 277 12.77 18.69 10.23
C SER A 277 11.29 18.82 9.83
N VAL A 278 10.44 19.19 10.79
CA VAL A 278 9.00 19.42 10.55
C VAL A 278 8.79 20.59 9.57
N GLU A 279 9.46 21.71 9.80
CA GLU A 279 9.39 22.89 8.89
C GLU A 279 9.87 22.55 7.48
N TYR A 280 10.97 21.78 7.38
CA TYR A 280 11.50 21.33 6.09
C TYR A 280 10.51 20.43 5.34
N ILE A 281 9.85 19.50 6.02
CA ILE A 281 8.82 18.64 5.41
C ILE A 281 7.60 19.43 4.98
N ILE A 282 7.15 20.41 5.77
CA ILE A 282 6.04 21.29 5.40
C ILE A 282 6.34 22.00 4.08
N GLU A 283 7.52 22.63 3.98
CA GLU A 283 7.91 23.35 2.77
C GLU A 283 8.04 22.44 1.55
N TYR A 284 8.71 21.28 1.73
CA TYR A 284 8.88 20.28 0.67
C TYR A 284 7.54 19.72 0.16
N CYS A 285 6.59 19.50 1.07
CA CYS A 285 5.31 18.86 0.74
C CYS A 285 4.24 19.84 0.24
N LYS A 286 4.45 21.16 0.27
CA LYS A 286 3.44 22.13 -0.22
C LYS A 286 2.83 21.75 -1.57
N PRO A 287 3.61 21.53 -2.65
CA PRO A 287 3.03 21.18 -3.94
C PRO A 287 2.32 19.81 -3.91
N LEU A 288 2.80 18.86 -3.12
CA LEU A 288 2.17 17.54 -3.00
C LEU A 288 0.85 17.59 -2.22
N CYS A 289 0.78 18.45 -1.20
CA CYS A 289 -0.46 18.71 -0.47
C CYS A 289 -1.52 19.34 -1.40
N ASP A 290 -1.15 20.36 -2.16
CA ASP A 290 -2.04 21.02 -3.13
C ASP A 290 -2.56 20.01 -4.17
N GLU A 291 -1.68 19.21 -4.76
CA GLU A 291 -2.02 18.18 -5.75
C GLU A 291 -2.94 17.09 -5.16
N ALA A 292 -2.75 16.73 -3.90
CA ALA A 292 -3.51 15.69 -3.22
C ALA A 292 -4.77 16.20 -2.51
N GLY A 293 -4.94 17.52 -2.37
CA GLY A 293 -6.10 18.15 -1.71
C GLY A 293 -5.98 18.25 -0.19
N TYR A 294 -4.74 18.23 0.35
CA TYR A 294 -4.49 18.47 1.78
C TYR A 294 -4.23 19.93 2.08
N SER A 295 -4.78 20.40 3.20
CA SER A 295 -4.51 21.77 3.69
C SER A 295 -3.05 21.90 4.17
N LEU A 296 -2.47 23.08 3.97
CA LEU A 296 -1.14 23.43 4.44
C LEU A 296 -1.10 23.70 5.95
#